data_e07349dc70562362f02b85a8d0bf7117
#
_entry.id   e07349dc70562362f02b85a8d0bf7117
#
_cell.length_a   1.000
_cell.length_b   1.000
_cell.length_c   1.000
_cell.angle_alpha   90.00
_cell.angle_beta   90.00
_cell.angle_gamma   90.00
#
_symmetry.space_group_name_H-M   'P 1'
#
loop_
_entity.id
_entity.type
_entity.pdbx_description
1 polymer ?
#
loop_
_entity_poly.entity_id
_entity_poly.type
_entity_poly.pdbx_seq_one_letter_code
_entity_poly.pdbx_strand_id
1 'polypeptide(L)'
;MSGFAALLYQTAWLREFTFVFGTAELAVVSVLAAYMAGLAGGAAVAGRFVHRMRRPIMVYGALELGIAACALAVPWGLELATRIYVLVFGGRPSPPDEGQLTGTLFFAVSSFLILVVPTGLMGITLPLLARYAIRKQEEIGKRIALLYAINTGGAVVGPLCAAFILLPALGLRSTVHVGVLVNGLTFLAAVLVARTAPAIDVEAAPPRSWRPGRRPSWILPLIAVSGAVSFGFEVLWTRLLGQVLGGSVYAFATMLASFLLGITLGSAVASRFANDERSSARGFAIAQLGTAAAALAAYGALGWAPAWARAIGASSHGALAPNAVVAAAFLLPAALFIGATFPFAVRILARNAAEAATASARVYAWNTTGAIVGALSTGLVLLPELGFEGLIRVACATNLVLALAACWFSNPALRTPAIAAAIGLACLVAFPPDPPWRILRTSPSTRIVARGEITHYGVGRSATVLLLNSGTSWRLITGGLNEAEIRPAGSRPGQAATTRWLALLPILARPESESVLLVGLG
;
A
#
# COMPACT_ATOMS: atom_id res chain seq x y z
N MET A 1 -7.70 -12.68 -13.46
CA MET A 1 -8.91 -12.87 -12.63
C MET A 1 -8.55 -12.88 -11.14
N SER A 2 -7.64 -13.73 -10.65
CA SER A 2 -7.25 -13.81 -9.23
C SER A 2 -6.75 -12.48 -8.66
N GLY A 3 -5.78 -11.83 -9.31
CA GLY A 3 -5.29 -10.51 -8.88
C GLY A 3 -6.36 -9.42 -8.88
N PHE A 4 -7.30 -9.46 -9.82
CA PHE A 4 -8.46 -8.56 -9.86
C PHE A 4 -9.34 -8.75 -8.63
N ALA A 5 -9.74 -10.00 -8.32
CA ALA A 5 -10.58 -10.30 -7.16
C ALA A 5 -9.88 -9.94 -5.85
N ALA A 6 -8.59 -10.25 -5.72
CA ALA A 6 -7.82 -9.95 -4.52
C ALA A 6 -7.82 -8.46 -4.17
N LEU A 7 -7.52 -7.59 -5.13
CA LEU A 7 -7.47 -6.14 -4.89
C LEU A 7 -8.86 -5.46 -4.89
N LEU A 8 -9.84 -6.07 -5.55
CA LEU A 8 -11.25 -5.70 -5.38
C LEU A 8 -11.68 -5.92 -3.92
N TYR A 9 -11.37 -7.09 -3.35
CA TYR A 9 -11.63 -7.37 -1.94
C TYR A 9 -10.88 -6.43 -1.01
N GLN A 10 -9.60 -6.18 -1.27
CA GLN A 10 -8.82 -5.25 -0.45
C GLN A 10 -9.50 -3.87 -0.38
N THR A 11 -9.98 -3.35 -1.51
CA THR A 11 -10.67 -2.05 -1.59
C THR A 11 -12.01 -2.09 -0.85
N ALA A 12 -12.78 -3.16 -1.01
CA ALA A 12 -14.07 -3.32 -0.34
C ALA A 12 -13.90 -3.52 1.18
N TRP A 13 -12.98 -4.40 1.59
CA TRP A 13 -12.73 -4.66 3.01
C TRP A 13 -12.14 -3.45 3.73
N LEU A 14 -11.24 -2.70 3.09
CA LEU A 14 -10.75 -1.47 3.69
C LEU A 14 -11.91 -0.54 4.09
N ARG A 15 -12.90 -0.40 3.21
CA ARG A 15 -14.10 0.41 3.51
C ARG A 15 -14.99 -0.24 4.57
N GLU A 16 -15.14 -1.56 4.56
CA GLU A 16 -15.95 -2.30 5.54
C GLU A 16 -15.36 -2.19 6.95
N PHE A 17 -14.05 -2.34 7.06
CA PHE A 17 -13.32 -2.18 8.31
C PHE A 17 -13.36 -0.75 8.85
N THR A 18 -13.33 0.27 7.98
CA THR A 18 -13.47 1.67 8.42
C THR A 18 -14.84 1.98 9.02
N PHE A 19 -15.91 1.28 8.62
CA PHE A 19 -17.22 1.42 9.27
C PHE A 19 -17.24 0.86 10.69
N VAL A 20 -16.45 -0.15 10.97
CA VAL A 20 -16.42 -0.82 12.28
C VAL A 20 -15.37 -0.19 13.20
N PHE A 21 -14.18 0.11 12.68
CA PHE A 21 -13.03 0.57 13.46
C PHE A 21 -12.81 2.09 13.40
N GLY A 22 -13.65 2.80 12.65
CA GLY A 22 -13.51 4.22 12.41
C GLY A 22 -12.58 4.54 11.24
N THR A 23 -12.52 5.83 10.89
CA THR A 23 -11.73 6.35 9.76
C THR A 23 -10.26 6.61 10.13
N ALA A 24 -9.84 6.24 11.34
CA ALA A 24 -8.48 6.42 11.80
C ALA A 24 -7.51 5.70 10.85
N GLU A 25 -6.41 6.36 10.50
CA GLU A 25 -5.37 5.78 9.66
C GLU A 25 -4.78 4.51 10.25
N LEU A 26 -4.87 4.34 11.58
CA LEU A 26 -4.54 3.12 12.29
C LEU A 26 -5.34 1.90 11.81
N ALA A 27 -6.63 2.09 11.49
CA ALA A 27 -7.46 1.02 10.93
C ALA A 27 -6.97 0.63 9.53
N VAL A 28 -6.66 1.63 8.69
CA VAL A 28 -6.12 1.40 7.35
C VAL A 28 -4.80 0.66 7.39
N VAL A 29 -3.86 1.11 8.22
CA VAL A 29 -2.53 0.48 8.38
C VAL A 29 -2.66 -0.94 8.93
N SER A 30 -3.55 -1.16 9.90
CA SER A 30 -3.79 -2.49 10.50
C SER A 30 -4.36 -3.47 9.47
N VAL A 31 -5.32 -3.05 8.65
CA VAL A 31 -5.90 -3.87 7.57
C VAL A 31 -4.85 -4.19 6.51
N LEU A 32 -4.06 -3.21 6.07
CA LEU A 32 -2.99 -3.42 5.10
C LEU A 32 -1.93 -4.38 5.64
N ALA A 33 -1.50 -4.19 6.88
CA ALA A 33 -0.52 -5.08 7.53
C ALA A 33 -1.07 -6.51 7.66
N ALA A 34 -2.32 -6.68 8.08
CA ALA A 34 -2.99 -7.98 8.18
C ALA A 34 -3.10 -8.67 6.82
N TYR A 35 -3.49 -7.91 5.79
CA TYR A 35 -3.59 -8.40 4.41
C TYR A 35 -2.23 -8.90 3.90
N MET A 36 -1.18 -8.10 4.08
CA MET A 36 0.17 -8.47 3.66
C MET A 36 0.73 -9.64 4.48
N ALA A 37 0.44 -9.70 5.79
CA ALA A 37 0.90 -10.80 6.64
C ALA A 37 0.31 -12.15 6.18
N GLY A 38 -0.96 -12.18 5.82
CA GLY A 38 -1.59 -13.36 5.24
C GLY A 38 -0.94 -13.77 3.92
N LEU A 39 -0.74 -12.82 2.99
CA LEU A 39 -0.06 -13.09 1.72
C LEU A 39 1.35 -13.68 1.92
N ALA A 40 2.14 -13.08 2.82
CA ALA A 40 3.49 -13.57 3.14
C ALA A 40 3.47 -14.97 3.75
N GLY A 41 2.59 -15.19 4.73
CA GLY A 41 2.42 -16.48 5.39
C GLY A 41 2.01 -17.57 4.40
N GLY A 42 1.01 -17.30 3.55
CA GLY A 42 0.56 -18.20 2.50
C GLY A 42 1.67 -18.55 1.51
N ALA A 43 2.42 -17.56 1.03
CA ALA A 43 3.55 -17.79 0.14
C ALA A 43 4.67 -18.61 0.80
N ALA A 44 4.98 -18.35 2.08
CA ALA A 44 5.96 -19.11 2.84
C ALA A 44 5.55 -20.58 3.01
N VAL A 45 4.26 -20.83 3.28
CA VAL A 45 3.68 -22.18 3.33
C VAL A 45 3.76 -22.84 1.97
N ALA A 46 3.37 -22.15 0.90
CA ALA A 46 3.46 -22.67 -0.47
C ALA A 46 4.89 -23.10 -0.83
N GLY A 47 5.90 -22.28 -0.47
CA GLY A 47 7.30 -22.57 -0.73
C GLY A 47 7.77 -23.92 -0.16
N ARG A 48 7.11 -24.42 0.91
CA ARG A 48 7.44 -25.73 1.52
C ARG A 48 6.77 -26.91 0.83
N PHE A 49 5.60 -26.74 0.21
CA PHE A 49 4.76 -27.84 -0.27
C PHE A 49 4.56 -27.86 -1.79
N VAL A 50 4.77 -26.75 -2.47
CA VAL A 50 4.51 -26.58 -3.91
C VAL A 50 5.20 -27.65 -4.77
N HIS A 51 6.41 -28.05 -4.42
CA HIS A 51 7.19 -29.06 -5.16
C HIS A 51 6.58 -30.48 -5.08
N ARG A 52 5.74 -30.76 -4.07
CA ARG A 52 5.07 -32.06 -3.88
C ARG A 52 3.74 -32.17 -4.60
N MET A 53 3.25 -31.09 -5.19
CA MET A 53 1.91 -31.06 -5.79
C MET A 53 1.95 -31.60 -7.23
N ARG A 54 1.20 -32.68 -7.48
CA ARG A 54 1.05 -33.32 -8.80
C ARG A 54 0.11 -32.58 -9.73
N ARG A 55 -0.92 -31.91 -9.18
CA ARG A 55 -1.97 -31.19 -9.94
C ARG A 55 -2.12 -29.75 -9.44
N PRO A 56 -1.10 -28.88 -9.66
CA PRO A 56 -1.09 -27.54 -9.08
C PRO A 56 -2.28 -26.67 -9.54
N ILE A 57 -2.77 -26.83 -10.77
CA ILE A 57 -3.93 -26.10 -11.29
C ILE A 57 -5.23 -26.46 -10.56
N MET A 58 -5.43 -27.75 -10.22
CA MET A 58 -6.60 -28.16 -9.46
C MET A 58 -6.58 -27.56 -8.03
N VAL A 59 -5.40 -27.60 -7.40
CA VAL A 59 -5.21 -26.98 -6.08
C VAL A 59 -5.42 -25.47 -6.16
N TYR A 60 -4.90 -24.82 -7.20
CA TYR A 60 -5.15 -23.40 -7.45
C TYR A 60 -6.66 -23.09 -7.53
N GLY A 61 -7.42 -23.86 -8.30
CA GLY A 61 -8.87 -23.70 -8.36
C GLY A 61 -9.55 -23.87 -6.99
N ALA A 62 -9.16 -24.90 -6.23
CA ALA A 62 -9.72 -25.12 -4.89
C ALA A 62 -9.41 -23.95 -3.94
N LEU A 63 -8.23 -23.32 -4.04
CA LEU A 63 -7.89 -22.13 -3.27
C LEU A 63 -8.78 -20.94 -3.66
N GLU A 64 -9.03 -20.72 -4.95
CA GLU A 64 -9.92 -19.65 -5.41
C GLU A 64 -11.34 -19.82 -4.84
N LEU A 65 -11.84 -21.05 -4.76
CA LEU A 65 -13.13 -21.33 -4.12
C LEU A 65 -13.07 -21.09 -2.60
N GLY A 66 -11.95 -21.47 -1.95
CA GLY A 66 -11.72 -21.18 -0.54
C GLY A 66 -11.67 -19.67 -0.25
N ILE A 67 -11.02 -18.89 -1.11
CA ILE A 67 -10.99 -17.42 -1.04
C ILE A 67 -12.42 -16.85 -1.13
N ALA A 68 -13.22 -17.33 -2.08
CA ALA A 68 -14.61 -16.93 -2.23
C ALA A 68 -15.45 -17.20 -0.96
N ALA A 69 -15.30 -18.39 -0.38
CA ALA A 69 -15.98 -18.74 0.86
C ALA A 69 -15.55 -17.86 2.04
N CYS A 70 -14.25 -17.62 2.19
CA CYS A 70 -13.72 -16.72 3.21
C CYS A 70 -14.21 -15.28 3.01
N ALA A 71 -14.27 -14.79 1.78
CA ALA A 71 -14.75 -13.44 1.48
C ALA A 71 -16.21 -13.23 1.92
N LEU A 72 -17.05 -14.25 1.78
CA LEU A 72 -18.42 -14.23 2.30
C LEU A 72 -18.46 -14.26 3.83
N ALA A 73 -17.45 -14.82 4.50
CA ALA A 73 -17.38 -14.92 5.95
C ALA A 73 -16.85 -13.65 6.66
N VAL A 74 -16.15 -12.76 5.94
CA VAL A 74 -15.56 -11.54 6.53
C VAL A 74 -16.59 -10.67 7.28
N PRO A 75 -17.80 -10.38 6.77
CA PRO A 75 -18.78 -9.57 7.49
C PRO A 75 -19.18 -10.20 8.85
N TRP A 76 -19.30 -11.51 8.92
CA TRP A 76 -19.59 -12.21 10.18
C TRP A 76 -18.42 -12.14 11.16
N GLY A 77 -17.19 -12.20 10.65
CA GLY A 77 -15.99 -11.99 11.45
C GLY A 77 -15.93 -10.59 12.06
N LEU A 78 -16.30 -9.55 11.31
CA LEU A 78 -16.40 -8.17 11.78
C LEU A 78 -17.51 -8.00 12.82
N GLU A 79 -18.69 -8.58 12.59
CA GLU A 79 -19.77 -8.55 13.57
C GLU A 79 -19.36 -9.22 14.88
N LEU A 80 -18.70 -10.38 14.81
CA LEU A 80 -18.17 -11.07 15.99
C LEU A 80 -17.13 -10.20 16.73
N ALA A 81 -16.19 -9.58 16.00
CA ALA A 81 -15.21 -8.68 16.59
C ALA A 81 -15.87 -7.49 17.30
N THR A 82 -16.92 -6.91 16.68
CA THR A 82 -17.69 -5.82 17.29
C THR A 82 -18.38 -6.26 18.57
N ARG A 83 -19.00 -7.43 18.58
CA ARG A 83 -19.66 -8.01 19.79
C ARG A 83 -18.63 -8.25 20.90
N ILE A 84 -17.47 -8.81 20.58
CA ILE A 84 -16.40 -9.03 21.56
C ILE A 84 -15.89 -7.69 22.10
N TYR A 85 -15.70 -6.68 21.24
CA TYR A 85 -15.28 -5.36 21.67
C TYR A 85 -16.25 -4.74 22.70
N VAL A 86 -17.54 -4.78 22.42
CA VAL A 86 -18.59 -4.29 23.33
C VAL A 86 -18.60 -5.05 24.66
N LEU A 87 -18.43 -6.37 24.61
CA LEU A 87 -18.40 -7.21 25.82
C LEU A 87 -17.14 -6.94 26.69
N VAL A 88 -15.98 -6.78 26.07
CA VAL A 88 -14.70 -6.61 26.79
C VAL A 88 -14.52 -5.19 27.32
N PHE A 89 -14.89 -4.18 26.53
CA PHE A 89 -14.68 -2.77 26.86
C PHE A 89 -15.92 -2.09 27.44
N GLY A 90 -17.04 -2.81 27.62
CA GLY A 90 -18.22 -2.38 28.38
C GLY A 90 -18.94 -1.13 27.85
N GLY A 91 -18.80 -0.82 26.58
CA GLY A 91 -19.28 0.44 26.01
C GLY A 91 -20.12 0.30 24.74
N ARG A 92 -20.63 1.42 24.25
CA ARG A 92 -21.15 1.52 22.90
C ARG A 92 -20.02 1.27 21.91
N PRO A 93 -20.30 0.68 20.73
CA PRO A 93 -19.29 0.50 19.68
C PRO A 93 -18.87 1.89 19.15
N SER A 94 -17.94 2.51 19.82
CA SER A 94 -17.29 3.75 19.38
C SER A 94 -15.83 3.44 19.07
N PRO A 95 -15.24 4.11 18.07
CA PRO A 95 -13.81 4.01 17.83
C PRO A 95 -13.06 4.32 19.12
N PRO A 96 -11.94 3.61 19.41
CA PRO A 96 -11.14 3.91 20.59
C PRO A 96 -10.59 5.34 20.47
N ASP A 97 -10.51 6.02 21.60
CA ASP A 97 -9.77 7.28 21.68
C ASP A 97 -8.34 7.03 21.19
N GLU A 98 -7.80 7.93 20.39
CA GLU A 98 -6.50 7.79 19.73
C GLU A 98 -5.32 7.54 20.70
N GLY A 99 -5.52 7.72 22.00
CA GLY A 99 -4.56 7.43 23.06
C GLY A 99 -4.62 6.01 23.66
N GLN A 100 -5.66 5.22 23.37
CA GLN A 100 -5.83 3.89 23.98
C GLN A 100 -5.16 2.79 23.16
N LEU A 101 -3.94 2.41 23.59
CA LEU A 101 -3.17 1.31 22.99
C LEU A 101 -3.96 -0.01 22.95
N THR A 102 -4.77 -0.29 23.96
CA THR A 102 -5.59 -1.51 24.08
C THR A 102 -6.63 -1.63 22.96
N GLY A 103 -7.35 -0.56 22.63
CA GLY A 103 -8.31 -0.54 21.52
C GLY A 103 -7.61 -0.72 20.16
N THR A 104 -6.51 -0.02 19.97
CA THR A 104 -5.69 -0.14 18.74
C THR A 104 -5.18 -1.57 18.55
N LEU A 105 -4.67 -2.21 19.60
CA LEU A 105 -4.21 -3.60 19.55
C LEU A 105 -5.37 -4.56 19.28
N PHE A 106 -6.54 -4.34 19.88
CA PHE A 106 -7.72 -5.16 19.62
C PHE A 106 -8.10 -5.12 18.14
N PHE A 107 -8.15 -3.95 17.52
CA PHE A 107 -8.49 -3.82 16.10
C PHE A 107 -7.42 -4.40 15.18
N ALA A 108 -6.14 -4.22 15.50
CA ALA A 108 -5.05 -4.83 14.74
C ALA A 108 -5.10 -6.36 14.79
N VAL A 109 -5.31 -6.93 15.98
CA VAL A 109 -5.43 -8.40 16.17
C VAL A 109 -6.69 -8.93 15.48
N SER A 110 -7.82 -8.26 15.64
CA SER A 110 -9.09 -8.67 14.99
C SER A 110 -8.98 -8.62 13.47
N SER A 111 -8.41 -7.55 12.90
CA SER A 111 -8.12 -7.45 11.46
C SER A 111 -7.24 -8.60 10.99
N PHE A 112 -6.18 -8.89 11.74
CA PHE A 112 -5.27 -9.99 11.41
C PHE A 112 -6.00 -11.33 11.41
N LEU A 113 -6.75 -11.66 12.45
CA LEU A 113 -7.47 -12.94 12.55
C LEU A 113 -8.53 -13.13 11.46
N ILE A 114 -9.24 -12.06 11.09
CA ILE A 114 -10.27 -12.11 10.04
C ILE A 114 -9.62 -12.26 8.66
N LEU A 115 -8.54 -11.53 8.39
CA LEU A 115 -7.97 -11.45 7.04
C LEU A 115 -6.87 -12.47 6.76
N VAL A 116 -6.22 -13.07 7.78
CA VAL A 116 -5.06 -13.95 7.57
C VAL A 116 -5.40 -15.20 6.77
N VAL A 117 -6.62 -15.74 6.91
CA VAL A 117 -7.02 -16.95 6.17
C VAL A 117 -7.27 -16.64 4.70
N PRO A 118 -8.17 -15.71 4.31
CA PRO A 118 -8.41 -15.41 2.89
C PRO A 118 -7.15 -14.92 2.19
N THR A 119 -6.37 -14.04 2.82
CA THR A 119 -5.16 -13.51 2.21
C THR A 119 -4.02 -14.53 2.19
N GLY A 120 -3.97 -15.44 3.16
CA GLY A 120 -3.06 -16.59 3.15
C GLY A 120 -3.33 -17.52 1.96
N LEU A 121 -4.60 -17.84 1.69
CA LEU A 121 -4.99 -18.60 0.50
C LEU A 121 -4.57 -17.88 -0.79
N MET A 122 -4.79 -16.55 -0.88
CA MET A 122 -4.31 -15.72 -2.00
C MET A 122 -2.78 -15.80 -2.17
N GLY A 123 -2.02 -15.78 -1.07
CA GLY A 123 -0.56 -15.86 -1.10
C GLY A 123 0.00 -17.18 -1.68
N ILE A 124 -0.77 -18.27 -1.58
CA ILE A 124 -0.39 -19.60 -2.15
C ILE A 124 -0.58 -19.63 -3.67
N THR A 125 -1.48 -18.83 -4.24
CA THR A 125 -1.91 -18.93 -5.64
C THR A 125 -0.77 -18.70 -6.64
N LEU A 126 0.03 -17.66 -6.46
CA LEU A 126 1.12 -17.33 -7.39
C LEU A 126 2.22 -18.39 -7.46
N PRO A 127 2.75 -18.96 -6.35
CA PRO A 127 3.68 -20.08 -6.38
C PRO A 127 3.15 -21.32 -7.12
N LEU A 128 1.85 -21.62 -7.00
CA LEU A 128 1.22 -22.74 -7.71
C LEU A 128 1.16 -22.52 -9.23
N LEU A 129 0.78 -21.32 -9.64
CA LEU A 129 0.77 -20.93 -11.06
C LEU A 129 2.18 -20.95 -11.64
N ALA A 130 3.18 -20.48 -10.88
CA ALA A 130 4.58 -20.54 -11.28
C ALA A 130 5.03 -21.98 -11.51
N ARG A 131 4.68 -22.93 -10.60
CA ARG A 131 5.00 -24.34 -10.78
C ARG A 131 4.37 -24.95 -12.04
N TYR A 132 3.13 -24.58 -12.34
CA TYR A 132 2.45 -25.05 -13.55
C TYR A 132 3.06 -24.50 -14.83
N ALA A 133 3.40 -23.22 -14.85
CA ALA A 133 3.86 -22.53 -16.04
C ALA A 133 5.30 -22.87 -16.44
N ILE A 134 6.15 -23.27 -15.50
CA ILE A 134 7.58 -23.50 -15.73
C ILE A 134 7.80 -24.96 -16.07
N ARG A 135 7.93 -25.26 -17.37
CA ARG A 135 8.25 -26.61 -17.86
C ARG A 135 9.66 -26.75 -18.43
N LYS A 136 10.25 -25.65 -18.92
CA LYS A 136 11.59 -25.61 -19.51
C LYS A 136 12.43 -24.50 -18.91
N GLN A 137 13.71 -24.73 -18.76
CA GLN A 137 14.68 -23.84 -18.13
C GLN A 137 14.78 -22.49 -18.86
N GLU A 138 14.72 -22.50 -20.18
CA GLU A 138 14.88 -21.32 -21.05
C GLU A 138 13.67 -20.36 -21.00
N GLU A 139 12.50 -20.85 -20.59
CA GLU A 139 11.24 -20.10 -20.59
C GLU A 139 10.90 -19.45 -19.24
N ILE A 140 11.69 -19.72 -18.20
CA ILE A 140 11.35 -19.38 -16.81
C ILE A 140 11.14 -17.89 -16.62
N GLY A 141 12.14 -17.09 -17.00
CA GLY A 141 12.06 -15.63 -16.81
C GLY A 141 10.87 -15.03 -17.55
N LYS A 142 10.65 -15.44 -18.80
CA LYS A 142 9.57 -14.93 -19.65
C LYS A 142 8.18 -15.34 -19.12
N ARG A 143 8.00 -16.60 -18.70
CA ARG A 143 6.70 -17.11 -18.21
C ARG A 143 6.36 -16.59 -16.81
N ILE A 144 7.35 -16.50 -15.91
CA ILE A 144 7.14 -15.87 -14.60
C ILE A 144 6.76 -14.40 -14.76
N ALA A 145 7.50 -13.65 -15.59
CA ALA A 145 7.21 -12.27 -15.86
C ALA A 145 5.79 -12.07 -16.43
N LEU A 146 5.38 -12.93 -17.36
CA LEU A 146 4.03 -12.87 -17.95
C LEU A 146 2.94 -13.19 -16.91
N LEU A 147 3.10 -14.23 -16.10
CA LEU A 147 2.15 -14.57 -15.03
C LEU A 147 2.04 -13.44 -14.02
N TYR A 148 3.18 -12.88 -13.61
CA TYR A 148 3.21 -11.77 -12.69
C TYR A 148 2.56 -10.53 -13.29
N ALA A 149 2.86 -10.19 -14.55
CA ALA A 149 2.27 -9.05 -15.25
C ALA A 149 0.75 -9.20 -15.41
N ILE A 150 0.24 -10.37 -15.78
CA ILE A 150 -1.20 -10.62 -15.91
C ILE A 150 -1.89 -10.54 -14.54
N ASN A 151 -1.30 -11.13 -13.50
CA ASN A 151 -1.85 -11.08 -12.16
C ASN A 151 -1.89 -9.64 -11.62
N THR A 152 -0.79 -8.90 -11.77
CA THR A 152 -0.69 -7.51 -11.31
C THR A 152 -1.52 -6.57 -12.19
N GLY A 153 -1.64 -6.84 -13.50
CA GLY A 153 -2.58 -6.14 -14.37
C GLY A 153 -4.03 -6.27 -13.88
N GLY A 154 -4.43 -7.48 -13.45
CA GLY A 154 -5.69 -7.68 -12.76
C GLY A 154 -5.79 -6.88 -11.46
N ALA A 155 -4.71 -6.87 -10.67
CA ALA A 155 -4.62 -6.11 -9.44
C ALA A 155 -4.70 -4.58 -9.63
N VAL A 156 -4.30 -4.05 -10.79
CA VAL A 156 -4.51 -2.63 -11.18
C VAL A 156 -5.99 -2.35 -11.46
N VAL A 157 -6.63 -3.23 -12.23
CA VAL A 157 -8.02 -3.03 -12.66
C VAL A 157 -9.02 -3.24 -11.51
N GLY A 158 -8.72 -4.15 -10.57
CA GLY A 158 -9.61 -4.48 -9.44
C GLY A 158 -10.05 -3.28 -8.60
N PRO A 159 -9.14 -2.49 -8.01
CA PRO A 159 -9.47 -1.32 -7.22
C PRO A 159 -10.20 -0.23 -8.02
N LEU A 160 -9.81 -0.03 -9.29
CA LEU A 160 -10.47 0.94 -10.16
C LEU A 160 -11.92 0.55 -10.44
N CYS A 161 -12.16 -0.70 -10.81
CA CYS A 161 -13.52 -1.22 -10.99
C CYS A 161 -14.32 -1.16 -9.68
N ALA A 162 -13.70 -1.55 -8.56
CA ALA A 162 -14.36 -1.49 -7.25
C ALA A 162 -14.79 -0.06 -6.91
N ALA A 163 -13.86 0.92 -6.97
CA ALA A 163 -14.13 2.28 -6.55
C ALA A 163 -15.06 3.04 -7.50
N PHE A 164 -14.84 2.94 -8.81
CA PHE A 164 -15.52 3.81 -9.80
C PHE A 164 -16.79 3.21 -10.38
N ILE A 165 -16.96 1.90 -10.34
CA ILE A 165 -18.09 1.22 -10.96
C ILE A 165 -18.92 0.46 -9.92
N LEU A 166 -18.29 -0.51 -9.22
CA LEU A 166 -19.04 -1.46 -8.43
C LEU A 166 -19.58 -0.87 -7.13
N LEU A 167 -18.75 -0.17 -6.36
CA LEU A 167 -19.20 0.46 -5.11
C LEU A 167 -20.28 1.52 -5.32
N PRO A 168 -20.17 2.43 -6.32
CA PRO A 168 -21.22 3.41 -6.58
C PRO A 168 -22.51 2.79 -7.12
N ALA A 169 -22.40 1.79 -8.01
CA ALA A 169 -23.57 1.21 -8.68
C ALA A 169 -24.27 0.12 -7.87
N LEU A 170 -23.50 -0.72 -7.17
CA LEU A 170 -24.01 -1.94 -6.53
C LEU A 170 -23.92 -1.93 -5.00
N GLY A 171 -23.14 -0.99 -4.44
CA GLY A 171 -22.84 -0.95 -3.01
C GLY A 171 -21.81 -2.00 -2.56
N LEU A 172 -21.50 -1.99 -1.26
CA LEU A 172 -20.39 -2.74 -0.70
C LEU A 172 -20.58 -4.27 -0.79
N ARG A 173 -21.71 -4.77 -0.31
CA ARG A 173 -22.01 -6.21 -0.30
C ARG A 173 -21.99 -6.83 -1.70
N SER A 174 -22.67 -6.19 -2.66
CA SER A 174 -22.70 -6.68 -4.03
C SER A 174 -21.35 -6.62 -4.71
N THR A 175 -20.51 -5.64 -4.37
CA THR A 175 -19.11 -5.58 -4.84
C THR A 175 -18.32 -6.80 -4.40
N VAL A 176 -18.47 -7.24 -3.13
CA VAL A 176 -17.85 -8.48 -2.63
C VAL A 176 -18.40 -9.69 -3.39
N HIS A 177 -19.72 -9.76 -3.65
CA HIS A 177 -20.31 -10.85 -4.44
C HIS A 177 -19.76 -10.92 -5.88
N VAL A 178 -19.46 -9.79 -6.52
CA VAL A 178 -18.76 -9.77 -7.82
C VAL A 178 -17.38 -10.43 -7.70
N GLY A 179 -16.63 -10.13 -6.65
CA GLY A 179 -15.35 -10.79 -6.37
C GLY A 179 -15.52 -12.31 -6.20
N VAL A 180 -16.54 -12.75 -5.45
CA VAL A 180 -16.88 -14.16 -5.27
C VAL A 180 -17.20 -14.83 -6.62
N LEU A 181 -17.99 -14.17 -7.47
CA LEU A 181 -18.29 -14.67 -8.82
C LEU A 181 -17.02 -14.82 -9.66
N VAL A 182 -16.11 -13.84 -9.62
CA VAL A 182 -14.82 -13.89 -10.34
C VAL A 182 -13.95 -15.06 -9.84
N ASN A 183 -13.89 -15.30 -8.54
CA ASN A 183 -13.21 -16.49 -7.98
C ASN A 183 -13.87 -17.79 -8.44
N GLY A 184 -15.20 -17.87 -8.45
CA GLY A 184 -15.95 -19.00 -8.96
C GLY A 184 -15.67 -19.30 -10.44
N LEU A 185 -15.63 -18.26 -11.29
CA LEU A 185 -15.24 -18.37 -12.69
C LEU A 185 -13.77 -18.81 -12.85
N THR A 186 -12.90 -18.33 -11.96
CA THR A 186 -11.48 -18.73 -11.93
C THR A 186 -11.35 -20.21 -11.56
N PHE A 187 -12.12 -20.68 -10.58
CA PHE A 187 -12.20 -22.12 -10.24
C PHE A 187 -12.66 -22.96 -11.43
N LEU A 188 -13.74 -22.57 -12.10
CA LEU A 188 -14.25 -23.31 -13.27
C LEU A 188 -13.21 -23.35 -14.39
N ALA A 189 -12.54 -22.24 -14.68
CA ALA A 189 -11.46 -22.19 -15.66
C ALA A 189 -10.29 -23.10 -15.25
N ALA A 190 -9.92 -23.11 -13.98
CA ALA A 190 -8.88 -24.00 -13.46
C ALA A 190 -9.24 -25.48 -13.60
N VAL A 191 -10.50 -25.85 -13.34
CA VAL A 191 -11.00 -27.23 -13.54
C VAL A 191 -10.95 -27.64 -15.00
N LEU A 192 -11.38 -26.76 -15.93
CA LEU A 192 -11.34 -27.03 -17.37
C LEU A 192 -9.88 -27.24 -17.85
N VAL A 193 -8.98 -26.36 -17.45
CA VAL A 193 -7.56 -26.49 -17.77
C VAL A 193 -6.95 -27.76 -17.15
N ALA A 194 -7.32 -28.11 -15.92
CA ALA A 194 -6.81 -29.29 -15.22
C ALA A 194 -7.26 -30.62 -15.88
N ARG A 195 -8.39 -30.62 -16.60
CA ARG A 195 -8.86 -31.81 -17.35
C ARG A 195 -7.94 -32.16 -18.53
N THR A 196 -7.33 -31.15 -19.16
CA THR A 196 -6.46 -31.31 -20.33
C THR A 196 -4.97 -31.28 -19.96
N ALA A 197 -4.63 -30.76 -18.78
CA ALA A 197 -3.26 -30.65 -18.32
C ALA A 197 -2.75 -32.00 -17.79
N PRO A 198 -1.60 -32.52 -18.28
CA PRO A 198 -0.99 -33.70 -17.71
C PRO A 198 -0.58 -33.46 -16.25
N ALA A 199 -0.66 -34.51 -15.44
CA ALA A 199 -0.11 -34.48 -14.10
C ALA A 199 1.42 -34.23 -14.20
N ILE A 200 1.93 -33.40 -13.29
CA ILE A 200 3.38 -33.15 -13.23
C ILE A 200 4.00 -34.28 -12.41
N ASP A 201 4.97 -34.97 -13.00
CA ASP A 201 5.74 -35.95 -12.24
C ASP A 201 6.41 -35.27 -11.05
N VAL A 202 6.23 -35.88 -9.89
CA VAL A 202 6.94 -35.44 -8.69
C VAL A 202 8.37 -35.93 -8.85
N GLU A 203 9.22 -35.11 -9.45
CA GLU A 203 10.66 -35.34 -9.33
C GLU A 203 10.99 -35.56 -7.87
N ALA A 204 11.68 -36.66 -7.57
CA ALA A 204 12.19 -36.92 -6.24
C ALA A 204 12.83 -35.62 -5.73
N ALA A 205 12.42 -35.20 -4.55
CA ALA A 205 12.91 -33.94 -3.97
C ALA A 205 14.44 -33.90 -4.22
N PRO A 206 14.95 -32.81 -4.80
CA PRO A 206 16.39 -32.74 -5.06
C PRO A 206 17.09 -33.13 -3.76
N PRO A 207 18.07 -34.07 -3.85
CA PRO A 207 18.66 -34.65 -2.65
C PRO A 207 19.03 -33.53 -1.71
N ARG A 208 18.73 -33.72 -0.43
CA ARG A 208 19.07 -32.80 0.66
C ARG A 208 20.59 -32.63 0.83
N SER A 209 21.33 -32.65 -0.26
CA SER A 209 22.69 -32.12 -0.34
C SER A 209 22.61 -30.58 -0.20
N TRP A 210 22.11 -30.20 0.94
CA TRP A 210 22.25 -28.85 1.48
C TRP A 210 23.72 -28.65 1.90
N ARG A 211 24.61 -28.75 0.89
CA ARG A 211 25.94 -28.20 1.10
C ARG A 211 25.77 -26.67 1.12
N PRO A 212 26.18 -26.01 2.21
CA PRO A 212 26.18 -24.56 2.27
C PRO A 212 27.35 -24.00 1.43
N GLY A 213 27.29 -24.20 0.13
CA GLY A 213 28.05 -23.31 -0.75
C GLY A 213 27.46 -21.93 -0.54
N ARG A 214 28.30 -20.93 -0.25
CA ARG A 214 27.91 -19.55 0.03
C ARG A 214 26.84 -19.08 -0.96
N ARG A 215 25.56 -19.28 -0.60
CA ARG A 215 24.44 -18.70 -1.35
C ARG A 215 24.51 -17.20 -1.12
N PRO A 216 24.21 -16.34 -2.11
CA PRO A 216 24.12 -14.92 -1.90
C PRO A 216 22.85 -14.57 -1.09
N SER A 217 22.74 -15.16 0.12
CA SER A 217 21.63 -14.94 1.04
C SER A 217 21.58 -13.50 1.58
N TRP A 218 22.63 -12.73 1.31
CA TRP A 218 22.71 -11.30 1.64
C TRP A 218 21.58 -10.48 1.00
N ILE A 219 21.03 -10.93 -0.13
CA ILE A 219 19.93 -10.23 -0.80
C ILE A 219 18.62 -10.26 0.01
N LEU A 220 18.41 -11.27 0.84
CA LEU A 220 17.16 -11.44 1.60
C LEU A 220 16.92 -10.31 2.62
N PRO A 221 17.86 -9.96 3.51
CA PRO A 221 17.67 -8.80 4.37
C PRO A 221 17.58 -7.49 3.58
N LEU A 222 18.31 -7.35 2.47
CA LEU A 222 18.23 -6.14 1.65
C LEU A 222 16.83 -5.98 1.01
N ILE A 223 16.26 -7.06 0.49
CA ILE A 223 14.91 -6.99 -0.09
C ILE A 223 13.82 -6.80 0.99
N ALA A 224 14.03 -7.26 2.21
CA ALA A 224 13.12 -6.96 3.31
C ALA A 224 13.13 -5.46 3.65
N VAL A 225 14.32 -4.86 3.79
CA VAL A 225 14.45 -3.42 4.03
C VAL A 225 13.90 -2.62 2.84
N SER A 226 14.16 -3.06 1.60
CA SER A 226 13.57 -2.45 0.40
C SER A 226 12.04 -2.51 0.42
N GLY A 227 11.46 -3.64 0.84
CA GLY A 227 10.02 -3.77 1.04
C GLY A 227 9.47 -2.81 2.11
N ALA A 228 10.19 -2.66 3.22
CA ALA A 228 9.82 -1.71 4.27
C ALA A 228 9.79 -0.27 3.76
N VAL A 229 10.81 0.14 3.04
CA VAL A 229 10.87 1.49 2.44
C VAL A 229 9.80 1.69 1.39
N SER A 230 9.49 0.67 0.58
CA SER A 230 8.45 0.74 -0.45
C SER A 230 7.07 1.02 0.15
N PHE A 231 6.71 0.35 1.24
CA PHE A 231 5.46 0.61 1.96
C PHE A 231 5.51 1.91 2.77
N GLY A 232 6.69 2.30 3.25
CA GLY A 232 6.90 3.64 3.79
C GLY A 232 6.56 4.74 2.78
N PHE A 233 6.98 4.57 1.52
CA PHE A 233 6.59 5.48 0.43
C PHE A 233 5.09 5.42 0.13
N GLU A 234 4.47 4.25 0.15
CA GLU A 234 3.02 4.12 -0.06
C GLU A 234 2.24 4.93 0.98
N VAL A 235 2.59 4.80 2.27
CA VAL A 235 1.98 5.58 3.36
C VAL A 235 2.23 7.07 3.18
N LEU A 236 3.47 7.47 2.91
CA LEU A 236 3.87 8.86 2.68
C LEU A 236 3.05 9.50 1.54
N TRP A 237 3.03 8.84 0.38
CA TRP A 237 2.38 9.36 -0.81
C TRP A 237 0.85 9.38 -0.68
N THR A 238 0.27 8.38 -0.03
CA THR A 238 -1.18 8.35 0.24
C THR A 238 -1.60 9.57 1.06
N ARG A 239 -0.83 9.92 2.08
CA ARG A 239 -1.10 11.10 2.90
C ARG A 239 -0.89 12.42 2.14
N LEU A 240 0.23 12.56 1.43
CA LEU A 240 0.54 13.80 0.70
C LEU A 240 -0.40 14.04 -0.47
N LEU A 241 -0.65 13.02 -1.30
CA LEU A 241 -1.57 13.16 -2.43
C LEU A 241 -3.03 13.22 -1.99
N GLY A 242 -3.37 12.67 -0.82
CA GLY A 242 -4.67 12.85 -0.17
C GLY A 242 -5.02 14.32 0.07
N GLN A 243 -4.03 15.19 0.33
CA GLN A 243 -4.21 16.64 0.45
C GLN A 243 -4.63 17.31 -0.88
N VAL A 244 -4.38 16.66 -2.02
CA VAL A 244 -4.70 17.19 -3.36
C VAL A 244 -5.91 16.52 -3.97
N LEU A 245 -5.97 15.20 -3.88
CA LEU A 245 -7.01 14.37 -4.48
C LEU A 245 -8.19 14.13 -3.53
N GLY A 246 -8.01 14.41 -2.24
CA GLY A 246 -8.95 14.10 -1.16
C GLY A 246 -8.79 12.70 -0.59
N GLY A 247 -9.34 12.47 0.61
CA GLY A 247 -9.33 11.16 1.30
C GLY A 247 -10.42 10.19 0.81
N SER A 248 -10.82 10.25 -0.45
CA SER A 248 -11.89 9.41 -0.99
C SER A 248 -11.37 8.04 -1.44
N VAL A 249 -12.29 7.04 -1.51
CA VAL A 249 -11.99 5.72 -2.08
C VAL A 249 -11.50 5.83 -3.53
N TYR A 250 -12.00 6.82 -4.28
CA TYR A 250 -11.56 7.11 -5.65
C TYR A 250 -10.09 7.52 -5.72
N ALA A 251 -9.68 8.43 -4.84
CA ALA A 251 -8.30 8.87 -4.74
C ALA A 251 -7.39 7.71 -4.34
N PHE A 252 -7.75 6.95 -3.32
CA PHE A 252 -7.00 5.77 -2.90
C PHE A 252 -6.85 4.74 -4.02
N ALA A 253 -7.94 4.40 -4.72
CA ALA A 253 -7.90 3.42 -5.81
C ALA A 253 -7.01 3.88 -6.99
N THR A 254 -7.03 5.17 -7.33
CA THR A 254 -6.16 5.70 -8.40
C THR A 254 -4.69 5.72 -7.98
N MET A 255 -4.39 6.05 -6.73
CA MET A 255 -3.03 6.00 -6.19
C MET A 255 -2.50 4.57 -6.16
N LEU A 256 -3.28 3.63 -5.63
CA LEU A 256 -2.93 2.21 -5.57
C LEU A 256 -2.71 1.62 -6.98
N ALA A 257 -3.62 1.90 -7.91
CA ALA A 257 -3.51 1.44 -9.30
C ALA A 257 -2.26 2.01 -9.99
N SER A 258 -1.95 3.28 -9.79
CA SER A 258 -0.75 3.93 -10.34
C SER A 258 0.54 3.33 -9.80
N PHE A 259 0.57 3.04 -8.50
CA PHE A 259 1.70 2.40 -7.85
C PHE A 259 1.92 0.96 -8.35
N LEU A 260 0.86 0.16 -8.41
CA LEU A 260 0.90 -1.21 -8.93
C LEU A 260 1.25 -1.26 -10.41
N LEU A 261 0.77 -0.30 -11.21
CA LEU A 261 1.15 -0.20 -12.62
C LEU A 261 2.66 0.05 -12.76
N GLY A 262 3.21 0.97 -11.96
CA GLY A 262 4.65 1.21 -11.91
C GLY A 262 5.43 -0.05 -11.55
N ILE A 263 5.03 -0.77 -10.49
CA ILE A 263 5.65 -2.04 -10.10
C ILE A 263 5.59 -3.07 -11.24
N THR A 264 4.46 -3.19 -11.91
CA THR A 264 4.28 -4.12 -13.03
C THR A 264 5.23 -3.82 -14.18
N LEU A 265 5.24 -2.56 -14.63
CA LEU A 265 6.09 -2.12 -15.73
C LEU A 265 7.58 -2.24 -15.38
N GLY A 266 7.95 -1.84 -14.16
CA GLY A 266 9.32 -1.96 -13.66
C GLY A 266 9.81 -3.39 -13.61
N SER A 267 8.99 -4.30 -13.09
CA SER A 267 9.29 -5.74 -13.09
C SER A 267 9.42 -6.31 -14.50
N ALA A 268 8.52 -5.93 -15.41
CA ALA A 268 8.58 -6.37 -16.80
C ALA A 268 9.85 -5.91 -17.52
N VAL A 269 10.26 -4.66 -17.29
CA VAL A 269 11.52 -4.12 -17.84
C VAL A 269 12.73 -4.83 -17.23
N ALA A 270 12.78 -4.96 -15.92
CA ALA A 270 13.90 -5.55 -15.20
C ALA A 270 14.11 -7.04 -15.57
N SER A 271 13.04 -7.78 -15.88
CA SER A 271 13.14 -9.18 -16.28
C SER A 271 14.02 -9.40 -17.54
N ARG A 272 14.13 -8.38 -18.40
CA ARG A 272 14.98 -8.43 -19.61
C ARG A 272 16.48 -8.26 -19.28
N PHE A 273 16.80 -7.67 -18.12
CA PHE A 273 18.16 -7.40 -17.67
C PHE A 273 18.65 -8.35 -16.58
N ALA A 274 17.78 -9.19 -16.03
CA ALA A 274 18.08 -10.15 -14.98
C ALA A 274 18.71 -11.45 -15.55
N ASN A 275 19.85 -11.34 -16.28
CA ASN A 275 20.47 -12.45 -17.00
C ASN A 275 21.34 -13.32 -16.08
N ASP A 276 22.16 -12.70 -15.26
CA ASP A 276 23.10 -13.35 -14.33
C ASP A 276 23.15 -12.62 -12.97
N GLU A 277 23.89 -13.17 -12.02
CA GLU A 277 24.00 -12.64 -10.67
C GLU A 277 24.60 -11.21 -10.64
N ARG A 278 25.62 -10.95 -11.47
CA ARG A 278 26.33 -9.64 -11.49
C ARG A 278 25.47 -8.55 -12.12
N SER A 279 24.86 -8.83 -13.26
CA SER A 279 23.94 -7.90 -13.91
C SER A 279 22.74 -7.61 -13.03
N SER A 280 22.23 -8.61 -12.32
CA SER A 280 21.11 -8.46 -11.39
C SER A 280 21.48 -7.68 -10.15
N ALA A 281 22.68 -7.86 -9.58
CA ALA A 281 23.15 -7.06 -8.46
C ALA A 281 23.34 -5.59 -8.85
N ARG A 282 23.89 -5.33 -10.04
CA ARG A 282 23.98 -3.97 -10.60
C ARG A 282 22.57 -3.39 -10.84
N GLY A 283 21.68 -4.18 -11.42
CA GLY A 283 20.28 -3.79 -11.64
C GLY A 283 19.57 -3.45 -10.33
N PHE A 284 19.76 -4.23 -9.28
CA PHE A 284 19.21 -3.97 -7.95
C PHE A 284 19.75 -2.65 -7.37
N ALA A 285 21.06 -2.41 -7.45
CA ALA A 285 21.67 -1.16 -7.00
C ALA A 285 21.13 0.06 -7.78
N ILE A 286 21.01 -0.04 -9.11
CA ILE A 286 20.44 1.03 -9.95
C ILE A 286 18.96 1.24 -9.61
N ALA A 287 18.20 0.18 -9.34
CA ALA A 287 16.81 0.28 -8.94
C ALA A 287 16.65 1.04 -7.62
N GLN A 288 17.50 0.77 -6.62
CA GLN A 288 17.49 1.52 -5.36
C GLN A 288 17.86 3.00 -5.56
N LEU A 289 18.89 3.29 -6.37
CA LEU A 289 19.26 4.67 -6.75
C LEU A 289 18.10 5.39 -7.46
N GLY A 290 17.50 4.73 -8.44
CA GLY A 290 16.37 5.26 -9.19
C GLY A 290 15.15 5.53 -8.33
N THR A 291 14.87 4.64 -7.36
CA THR A 291 13.79 4.86 -6.38
C THR A 291 14.04 6.13 -5.56
N ALA A 292 15.24 6.29 -4.99
CA ALA A 292 15.60 7.48 -4.21
C ALA A 292 15.51 8.75 -5.05
N ALA A 293 16.09 8.75 -6.25
CA ALA A 293 16.10 9.91 -7.14
C ALA A 293 14.68 10.29 -7.59
N ALA A 294 13.88 9.32 -8.03
CA ALA A 294 12.50 9.55 -8.47
C ALA A 294 11.60 10.03 -7.31
N ALA A 295 11.77 9.46 -6.12
CA ALA A 295 11.01 9.88 -4.94
C ALA A 295 11.37 11.32 -4.51
N LEU A 296 12.65 11.68 -4.49
CA LEU A 296 13.08 13.05 -4.19
C LEU A 296 12.60 14.04 -5.26
N ALA A 297 12.69 13.69 -6.54
CA ALA A 297 12.21 14.53 -7.64
C ALA A 297 10.68 14.74 -7.53
N ALA A 298 9.92 13.69 -7.26
CA ALA A 298 8.48 13.77 -7.06
C ALA A 298 8.14 14.62 -5.82
N TYR A 299 8.88 14.46 -4.72
CA TYR A 299 8.70 15.26 -3.51
C TYR A 299 8.97 16.75 -3.76
N GLY A 300 10.06 17.08 -4.44
CA GLY A 300 10.38 18.47 -4.85
C GLY A 300 9.34 19.08 -5.78
N ALA A 301 8.71 18.24 -6.63
CA ALA A 301 7.65 18.66 -7.54
C ALA A 301 6.26 18.80 -6.88
N LEU A 302 6.07 18.34 -5.64
CA LEU A 302 4.78 18.35 -4.95
C LEU A 302 4.10 19.73 -4.90
N GLY A 303 4.88 20.79 -4.77
CA GLY A 303 4.35 22.15 -4.77
C GLY A 303 3.55 22.52 -6.03
N TRP A 304 3.73 21.81 -7.14
CA TRP A 304 3.00 21.99 -8.40
C TRP A 304 1.71 21.16 -8.48
N ALA A 305 1.58 20.12 -7.66
CA ALA A 305 0.46 19.18 -7.72
C ALA A 305 -0.92 19.84 -7.62
N PRO A 306 -1.18 20.84 -6.74
CA PRO A 306 -2.48 21.52 -6.69
C PRO A 306 -2.80 22.29 -7.97
N ALA A 307 -1.81 22.90 -8.60
CA ALA A 307 -1.99 23.64 -9.85
C ALA A 307 -2.29 22.69 -11.01
N TRP A 308 -1.54 21.59 -11.11
CA TRP A 308 -1.79 20.55 -12.13
C TRP A 308 -3.16 19.91 -11.95
N ALA A 309 -3.51 19.51 -10.73
CA ALA A 309 -4.81 18.90 -10.43
C ALA A 309 -5.97 19.81 -10.86
N ARG A 310 -5.86 21.13 -10.64
CA ARG A 310 -6.86 22.10 -11.11
C ARG A 310 -6.90 22.19 -12.63
N ALA A 311 -5.72 22.30 -13.27
CA ALA A 311 -5.62 22.47 -14.72
C ALA A 311 -6.23 21.31 -15.52
N ILE A 312 -6.08 20.08 -15.01
CA ILE A 312 -6.62 18.88 -15.67
C ILE A 312 -8.00 18.45 -15.16
N GLY A 313 -8.62 19.21 -14.24
CA GLY A 313 -9.95 18.90 -13.72
C GLY A 313 -10.00 17.70 -12.77
N ALA A 314 -8.89 17.36 -12.09
CA ALA A 314 -8.90 16.33 -11.05
C ALA A 314 -9.90 16.70 -9.95
N SER A 315 -10.59 15.74 -9.34
CA SER A 315 -11.60 16.01 -8.33
C SER A 315 -11.68 14.94 -7.26
N SER A 316 -12.08 15.33 -6.05
CA SER A 316 -12.38 14.41 -4.95
C SER A 316 -13.65 13.57 -5.20
N HIS A 317 -14.46 13.93 -6.19
CA HIS A 317 -15.77 13.34 -6.47
C HIS A 317 -15.76 12.38 -7.67
N GLY A 318 -14.64 11.73 -7.97
CA GLY A 318 -14.63 10.59 -8.89
C GLY A 318 -14.18 10.87 -10.33
N ALA A 319 -13.40 11.92 -10.59
CA ALA A 319 -12.75 12.12 -11.88
C ALA A 319 -11.60 11.12 -12.10
N LEU A 320 -11.90 9.93 -12.65
CA LEU A 320 -10.94 8.82 -12.81
C LEU A 320 -9.67 9.25 -13.57
N ALA A 321 -9.82 9.72 -14.81
CA ALA A 321 -8.68 9.98 -15.67
C ALA A 321 -7.77 11.11 -15.14
N PRO A 322 -8.29 12.30 -14.77
CA PRO A 322 -7.46 13.34 -14.17
C PRO A 322 -6.78 12.91 -12.86
N ASN A 323 -7.49 12.21 -11.96
CA ASN A 323 -6.91 11.74 -10.71
C ASN A 323 -5.80 10.71 -10.96
N ALA A 324 -6.00 9.79 -11.91
CA ALA A 324 -5.00 8.80 -12.30
C ALA A 324 -3.75 9.47 -12.90
N VAL A 325 -3.90 10.52 -13.70
CA VAL A 325 -2.76 11.27 -14.26
C VAL A 325 -1.95 11.94 -13.15
N VAL A 326 -2.59 12.60 -12.19
CA VAL A 326 -1.89 13.19 -11.04
C VAL A 326 -1.19 12.10 -10.24
N ALA A 327 -1.91 11.04 -9.85
CA ALA A 327 -1.33 9.95 -9.06
C ALA A 327 -0.15 9.29 -9.79
N ALA A 328 -0.29 9.01 -11.10
CA ALA A 328 0.76 8.40 -11.90
C ALA A 328 2.00 9.32 -12.02
N ALA A 329 1.83 10.62 -12.20
CA ALA A 329 2.95 11.55 -12.33
C ALA A 329 3.90 11.52 -11.11
N PHE A 330 3.34 11.36 -9.90
CA PHE A 330 4.12 11.35 -8.66
C PHE A 330 4.56 9.94 -8.24
N LEU A 331 3.70 8.92 -8.45
CA LEU A 331 3.93 7.57 -7.93
C LEU A 331 4.67 6.66 -8.92
N LEU A 332 4.32 6.72 -10.19
CA LEU A 332 4.79 5.77 -11.20
C LEU A 332 6.33 5.78 -11.37
N PRO A 333 7.03 6.93 -11.40
CA PRO A 333 8.48 6.93 -11.57
C PRO A 333 9.24 6.16 -10.48
N ALA A 334 8.89 6.37 -9.21
CA ALA A 334 9.50 5.63 -8.10
C ALA A 334 9.06 4.15 -8.11
N ALA A 335 7.77 3.88 -8.37
CA ALA A 335 7.22 2.54 -8.40
C ALA A 335 7.81 1.66 -9.52
N LEU A 336 8.23 2.24 -10.65
CA LEU A 336 8.98 1.54 -11.70
C LEU A 336 10.28 0.93 -11.16
N PHE A 337 11.05 1.71 -10.43
CA PHE A 337 12.30 1.24 -9.85
C PHE A 337 12.06 0.27 -8.69
N ILE A 338 11.05 0.49 -7.85
CA ILE A 338 10.63 -0.44 -6.79
C ILE A 338 10.29 -1.80 -7.41
N GLY A 339 9.49 -1.82 -8.47
CA GLY A 339 9.08 -3.04 -9.15
C GLY A 339 10.23 -3.82 -9.76
N ALA A 340 11.31 -3.14 -10.17
CA ALA A 340 12.51 -3.75 -10.71
C ALA A 340 13.31 -4.54 -9.65
N THR A 341 13.19 -4.22 -8.37
CA THR A 341 13.99 -4.86 -7.30
C THR A 341 13.69 -6.34 -7.14
N PHE A 342 12.43 -6.75 -7.29
CA PHE A 342 11.99 -8.13 -7.09
C PHE A 342 12.62 -9.13 -8.08
N PRO A 343 12.54 -8.96 -9.42
CA PRO A 343 13.15 -9.89 -10.35
C PRO A 343 14.66 -9.94 -10.22
N PHE A 344 15.33 -8.84 -9.92
CA PHE A 344 16.76 -8.84 -9.64
C PHE A 344 17.10 -9.65 -8.40
N ALA A 345 16.36 -9.46 -7.29
CA ALA A 345 16.59 -10.21 -6.06
C ALA A 345 16.36 -11.72 -6.25
N VAL A 346 15.33 -12.12 -6.99
CA VAL A 346 15.07 -13.52 -7.33
C VAL A 346 16.24 -14.09 -8.14
N ARG A 347 16.75 -13.37 -9.14
CA ARG A 347 17.84 -13.84 -9.99
C ARG A 347 19.18 -13.92 -9.25
N ILE A 348 19.44 -13.03 -8.29
CA ILE A 348 20.61 -13.12 -7.40
C ILE A 348 20.53 -14.39 -6.54
N LEU A 349 19.34 -14.72 -6.03
CA LEU A 349 19.17 -15.86 -5.13
C LEU A 349 19.09 -17.20 -5.86
N ALA A 350 18.50 -17.25 -7.09
CA ALA A 350 18.30 -18.44 -7.88
C ALA A 350 19.51 -18.71 -8.79
N ARG A 351 20.17 -19.86 -8.63
CA ARG A 351 21.29 -20.28 -9.49
C ARG A 351 20.83 -20.94 -10.80
N ASN A 352 19.73 -21.64 -10.73
CA ASN A 352 19.17 -22.37 -11.86
C ASN A 352 17.63 -22.31 -11.82
N ALA A 353 17.01 -22.86 -12.84
CA ALA A 353 15.59 -22.90 -13.00
C ALA A 353 14.83 -23.64 -11.90
N ALA A 354 15.37 -24.76 -11.47
CA ALA A 354 14.75 -25.58 -10.42
C ALA A 354 14.66 -24.81 -9.08
N GLU A 355 15.60 -23.89 -8.82
CA GLU A 355 15.62 -23.06 -7.63
C GLU A 355 14.73 -21.81 -7.76
N ALA A 356 14.34 -21.39 -8.96
CA ALA A 356 13.66 -20.12 -9.20
C ALA A 356 12.33 -19.99 -8.43
N ALA A 357 11.53 -21.05 -8.37
CA ALA A 357 10.27 -21.03 -7.63
C ALA A 357 10.49 -20.85 -6.11
N THR A 358 11.47 -21.58 -5.55
CA THR A 358 11.82 -21.47 -4.13
C THR A 358 12.47 -20.12 -3.80
N ALA A 359 13.32 -19.61 -4.69
CA ALA A 359 13.91 -18.28 -4.56
C ALA A 359 12.85 -17.19 -4.61
N SER A 360 11.90 -17.25 -5.55
CA SER A 360 10.77 -16.33 -5.64
C SER A 360 9.93 -16.33 -4.37
N ALA A 361 9.59 -17.51 -3.84
CA ALA A 361 8.83 -17.62 -2.60
C ALA A 361 9.57 -16.99 -1.40
N ARG A 362 10.88 -17.21 -1.29
CA ARG A 362 11.71 -16.63 -0.23
C ARG A 362 11.84 -15.12 -0.36
N VAL A 363 12.14 -14.62 -1.55
CA VAL A 363 12.25 -13.19 -1.82
C VAL A 363 10.90 -12.52 -1.53
N TYR A 364 9.79 -13.13 -1.97
CA TYR A 364 8.45 -12.63 -1.70
C TYR A 364 8.16 -12.56 -0.19
N ALA A 365 8.43 -13.64 0.55
CA ALA A 365 8.20 -13.68 2.00
C ALA A 365 9.00 -12.60 2.75
N TRP A 366 10.28 -12.44 2.42
CA TRP A 366 11.14 -11.42 3.05
C TRP A 366 10.72 -10.00 2.68
N ASN A 367 10.43 -9.76 1.41
CA ASN A 367 9.92 -8.45 0.94
C ASN A 367 8.62 -8.08 1.64
N THR A 368 7.68 -9.01 1.73
CA THR A 368 6.38 -8.75 2.35
C THR A 368 6.48 -8.62 3.87
N THR A 369 7.37 -9.38 4.53
CA THR A 369 7.66 -9.16 5.96
C THR A 369 8.22 -7.75 6.19
N GLY A 370 9.15 -7.32 5.34
CA GLY A 370 9.64 -5.95 5.36
C GLY A 370 8.51 -4.93 5.15
N ALA A 371 7.65 -5.16 4.17
CA ALA A 371 6.50 -4.31 3.86
C ALA A 371 5.58 -4.11 5.07
N ILE A 372 5.29 -5.18 5.82
CA ILE A 372 4.49 -5.12 7.06
C ILE A 372 5.18 -4.22 8.10
N VAL A 373 6.47 -4.49 8.36
CA VAL A 373 7.25 -3.68 9.31
C VAL A 373 7.29 -2.22 8.86
N GLY A 374 7.49 -1.98 7.57
CA GLY A 374 7.52 -0.64 6.97
C GLY A 374 6.20 0.10 7.11
N ALA A 375 5.07 -0.55 6.80
CA ALA A 375 3.74 0.03 6.95
C ALA A 375 3.46 0.44 8.40
N LEU A 376 3.67 -0.49 9.35
CA LEU A 376 3.43 -0.25 10.77
C LEU A 376 4.38 0.81 11.33
N SER A 377 5.69 0.69 11.10
CA SER A 377 6.66 1.65 11.64
C SER A 377 6.45 3.05 11.06
N THR A 378 6.15 3.14 9.76
CA THR A 378 5.91 4.44 9.11
C THR A 378 4.64 5.10 9.62
N GLY A 379 3.51 4.39 9.66
CA GLY A 379 2.24 4.97 10.08
C GLY A 379 2.19 5.31 11.57
N LEU A 380 2.77 4.46 12.43
CA LEU A 380 2.66 4.60 13.88
C LEU A 380 3.75 5.45 14.52
N VAL A 381 4.97 5.45 13.95
CA VAL A 381 6.17 6.01 14.59
C VAL A 381 6.89 7.00 13.69
N LEU A 382 7.35 6.56 12.51
CA LEU A 382 8.29 7.37 11.72
C LEU A 382 7.65 8.67 11.21
N LEU A 383 6.42 8.62 10.74
CA LEU A 383 5.76 9.80 10.20
C LEU A 383 5.36 10.80 11.30
N PRO A 384 4.80 10.39 12.46
CA PRO A 384 4.56 11.31 13.57
C PRO A 384 5.82 11.95 14.15
N GLU A 385 6.91 11.19 14.25
CA GLU A 385 8.15 11.68 14.88
C GLU A 385 9.04 12.51 13.94
N LEU A 386 9.08 12.14 12.66
CA LEU A 386 9.99 12.73 11.68
C LEU A 386 9.34 13.74 10.74
N GLY A 387 8.01 13.78 10.69
CA GLY A 387 7.29 14.54 9.67
C GLY A 387 7.46 13.96 8.26
N PHE A 388 6.91 14.64 7.27
CA PHE A 388 7.02 14.22 5.86
C PHE A 388 8.44 14.36 5.34
N GLU A 389 9.12 15.45 5.69
CA GLU A 389 10.48 15.78 5.30
C GLU A 389 11.50 14.82 5.89
N GLY A 390 11.36 14.46 7.16
CA GLY A 390 12.23 13.48 7.80
C GLY A 390 12.01 12.07 7.26
N LEU A 391 10.76 11.69 7.02
CA LEU A 391 10.43 10.38 6.46
C LEU A 391 10.98 10.19 5.04
N ILE A 392 10.79 11.16 4.12
CA ILE A 392 11.35 11.06 2.77
C ILE A 392 12.87 10.99 2.80
N ARG A 393 13.52 11.76 3.70
CA ARG A 393 14.96 11.74 3.91
C ARG A 393 15.46 10.37 4.35
N VAL A 394 14.85 9.78 5.37
CA VAL A 394 15.21 8.45 5.89
C VAL A 394 14.96 7.36 4.83
N ALA A 395 13.83 7.40 4.14
CA ALA A 395 13.51 6.44 3.10
C ALA A 395 14.50 6.49 1.92
N CYS A 396 14.84 7.68 1.44
CA CYS A 396 15.82 7.85 0.38
C CYS A 396 17.23 7.47 0.84
N ALA A 397 17.64 7.86 2.04
CA ALA A 397 18.93 7.45 2.61
C ALA A 397 19.04 5.92 2.70
N THR A 398 17.97 5.26 3.14
CA THR A 398 17.92 3.79 3.22
C THR A 398 18.09 3.16 1.85
N ASN A 399 17.41 3.66 0.80
CA ASN A 399 17.60 3.16 -0.57
C ASN A 399 19.05 3.34 -1.06
N LEU A 400 19.67 4.48 -0.76
CA LEU A 400 21.07 4.73 -1.13
C LEU A 400 22.03 3.78 -0.39
N VAL A 401 21.78 3.51 0.89
CA VAL A 401 22.53 2.51 1.68
C VAL A 401 22.32 1.10 1.11
N LEU A 402 21.10 0.74 0.70
CA LEU A 402 20.82 -0.55 0.05
C LEU A 402 21.59 -0.69 -1.28
N ALA A 403 21.71 0.40 -2.06
CA ALA A 403 22.52 0.41 -3.28
C ALA A 403 24.00 0.17 -2.96
N LEU A 404 24.54 0.84 -1.94
CA LEU A 404 25.93 0.62 -1.47
C LEU A 404 26.14 -0.81 -1.00
N ALA A 405 25.23 -1.34 -0.18
CA ALA A 405 25.31 -2.70 0.33
C ALA A 405 25.27 -3.75 -0.81
N ALA A 406 24.41 -3.55 -1.81
CA ALA A 406 24.37 -4.41 -2.98
C ALA A 406 25.69 -4.40 -3.76
N CYS A 407 26.31 -3.23 -3.91
CA CYS A 407 27.62 -3.10 -4.53
C CYS A 407 28.71 -3.80 -3.71
N TRP A 408 28.68 -3.63 -2.39
CA TRP A 408 29.66 -4.21 -1.48
C TRP A 408 29.64 -5.76 -1.49
N PHE A 409 28.45 -6.33 -1.42
CA PHE A 409 28.30 -7.79 -1.34
C PHE A 409 28.49 -8.52 -2.68
N SER A 410 28.33 -7.81 -3.81
CA SER A 410 28.35 -8.48 -5.12
C SER A 410 29.71 -8.46 -5.80
N ASN A 411 30.43 -7.36 -5.85
CA ASN A 411 31.79 -7.25 -6.42
C ASN A 411 32.32 -5.81 -6.36
N PRO A 412 33.64 -5.59 -6.13
CA PRO A 412 34.28 -4.26 -6.22
C PRO A 412 34.20 -3.60 -7.62
N ALA A 413 33.78 -4.34 -8.65
CA ALA A 413 33.60 -3.78 -10.01
C ALA A 413 32.38 -2.84 -10.16
N LEU A 414 31.46 -2.78 -9.19
CA LEU A 414 30.27 -1.91 -9.23
C LEU A 414 30.56 -0.49 -8.67
N ARG A 415 31.70 0.11 -9.08
CA ARG A 415 32.12 1.42 -8.57
C ARG A 415 31.17 2.55 -8.93
N THR A 416 30.63 2.55 -10.15
CA THR A 416 29.77 3.64 -10.62
C THR A 416 28.49 3.81 -9.78
N PRO A 417 27.65 2.75 -9.56
CA PRO A 417 26.48 2.89 -8.70
C PRO A 417 26.86 3.15 -7.23
N ALA A 418 28.00 2.65 -6.74
CA ALA A 418 28.44 2.94 -5.39
C ALA A 418 28.83 4.42 -5.22
N ILE A 419 29.56 5.00 -6.17
CA ILE A 419 29.91 6.44 -6.17
C ILE A 419 28.63 7.28 -6.24
N ALA A 420 27.69 6.94 -7.12
CA ALA A 420 26.42 7.65 -7.25
C ALA A 420 25.62 7.61 -5.94
N ALA A 421 25.60 6.47 -5.25
CA ALA A 421 24.93 6.35 -3.95
C ALA A 421 25.61 7.18 -2.86
N ALA A 422 26.94 7.19 -2.82
CA ALA A 422 27.70 8.01 -1.87
C ALA A 422 27.49 9.51 -2.10
N ILE A 423 27.52 9.95 -3.37
CA ILE A 423 27.18 11.33 -3.74
C ILE A 423 25.74 11.66 -3.34
N GLY A 424 24.78 10.78 -3.64
CA GLY A 424 23.39 10.96 -3.26
C GLY A 424 23.21 11.14 -1.75
N LEU A 425 23.91 10.33 -0.93
CA LEU A 425 23.89 10.47 0.54
C LEU A 425 24.50 11.81 0.98
N ALA A 426 25.61 12.20 0.40
CA ALA A 426 26.24 13.49 0.70
C ALA A 426 25.30 14.67 0.33
N CYS A 427 24.66 14.62 -0.84
CA CYS A 427 23.67 15.61 -1.24
C CYS A 427 22.47 15.66 -0.29
N LEU A 428 21.95 14.51 0.14
CA LEU A 428 20.81 14.42 1.06
C LEU A 428 21.13 14.96 2.47
N VAL A 429 22.40 14.90 2.87
CA VAL A 429 22.89 15.52 4.12
C VAL A 429 23.06 17.02 3.95
N ALA A 430 23.66 17.46 2.82
CA ALA A 430 23.93 18.87 2.55
C ALA A 430 22.65 19.67 2.23
N PHE A 431 21.67 19.04 1.58
CA PHE A 431 20.43 19.65 1.12
C PHE A 431 19.24 18.81 1.61
N PRO A 432 18.90 18.89 2.90
CA PRO A 432 17.75 18.14 3.44
C PRO A 432 16.45 18.65 2.82
N PRO A 433 15.49 17.75 2.52
CA PRO A 433 14.16 18.14 2.05
C PRO A 433 13.45 19.02 3.07
N ASP A 434 12.77 20.05 2.60
CA ASP A 434 11.92 20.91 3.41
C ASP A 434 10.51 20.30 3.58
N PRO A 435 9.76 20.71 4.63
CA PRO A 435 8.34 20.36 4.74
C PRO A 435 7.54 20.82 3.51
N PRO A 436 6.57 20.05 3.05
CA PRO A 436 5.82 20.35 1.81
C PRO A 436 4.74 21.42 2.04
N TRP A 437 5.13 22.62 2.44
CA TRP A 437 4.26 23.71 2.91
C TRP A 437 3.12 24.06 1.95
N ARG A 438 3.35 24.00 0.63
CA ARG A 438 2.28 24.32 -0.34
C ARG A 438 1.18 23.27 -0.32
N ILE A 439 1.53 21.99 -0.18
CA ILE A 439 0.58 20.88 -0.08
C ILE A 439 -0.19 20.97 1.22
N LEU A 440 0.49 21.15 2.35
CA LEU A 440 -0.12 21.18 3.68
C LEU A 440 -1.12 22.33 3.85
N ARG A 441 -0.92 23.43 3.11
CA ARG A 441 -1.84 24.56 3.06
C ARG A 441 -2.95 24.43 2.01
N THR A 442 -2.96 23.34 1.23
CA THR A 442 -3.91 23.14 0.14
C THR A 442 -5.16 22.46 0.66
N SER A 443 -6.31 23.03 0.36
CA SER A 443 -7.59 22.36 0.59
C SER A 443 -7.87 21.35 -0.52
N PRO A 444 -8.17 20.09 -0.22
CA PRO A 444 -8.48 19.07 -1.23
C PRO A 444 -9.78 19.37 -2.01
N SER A 445 -10.71 20.12 -1.43
CA SER A 445 -11.98 20.48 -2.08
C SER A 445 -11.82 21.60 -3.10
N THR A 446 -11.08 22.66 -2.77
CA THR A 446 -10.92 23.84 -3.63
C THR A 446 -9.57 23.88 -4.33
N ARG A 447 -8.57 23.14 -3.84
CA ARG A 447 -7.15 23.16 -4.25
C ARG A 447 -6.53 24.56 -4.21
N ILE A 448 -7.10 25.41 -3.35
CA ILE A 448 -6.57 26.74 -3.08
C ILE A 448 -5.58 26.60 -1.92
N VAL A 449 -4.42 27.23 -2.07
CA VAL A 449 -3.41 27.30 -1.02
C VAL A 449 -3.83 28.39 -0.03
N ALA A 450 -4.04 28.01 1.22
CA ALA A 450 -4.40 28.96 2.27
C ALA A 450 -3.24 29.92 2.55
N ARG A 451 -3.58 31.21 2.74
CA ARG A 451 -2.62 32.26 3.08
C ARG A 451 -2.54 32.39 4.60
N GLY A 452 -1.40 32.81 5.12
CA GLY A 452 -1.14 33.04 6.52
C GLY A 452 0.25 32.56 6.94
N GLU A 453 0.69 33.01 8.10
CA GLU A 453 1.93 32.53 8.74
C GLU A 453 1.64 31.23 9.47
N ILE A 454 2.55 30.24 9.35
CA ILE A 454 2.44 28.98 10.06
C ILE A 454 2.88 29.19 11.49
N THR A 455 1.95 29.06 12.42
CA THR A 455 2.23 29.19 13.85
C THR A 455 2.45 27.83 14.51
N HIS A 456 1.77 26.80 14.00
CA HIS A 456 1.95 25.43 14.48
C HIS A 456 1.83 24.46 13.32
N TYR A 457 2.66 23.41 13.35
CA TYR A 457 2.64 22.28 12.45
C TYR A 457 2.92 21.01 13.23
N GLY A 458 2.09 20.02 13.05
CA GLY A 458 2.27 18.70 13.64
C GLY A 458 1.70 17.61 12.75
N VAL A 459 2.45 16.50 12.66
CA VAL A 459 2.00 15.31 11.95
C VAL A 459 1.65 14.26 12.99
N GLY A 460 0.37 14.01 13.15
CA GLY A 460 -0.13 12.96 14.04
C GLY A 460 -0.25 11.61 13.31
N ARG A 461 -0.63 10.59 14.06
CA ARG A 461 -0.91 9.26 13.51
C ARG A 461 -2.12 9.24 12.60
N SER A 462 -3.14 10.05 12.91
CA SER A 462 -4.42 10.09 12.21
C SER A 462 -4.55 11.27 11.25
N ALA A 463 -3.94 12.40 11.57
CA ALA A 463 -4.09 13.62 10.80
C ALA A 463 -2.85 14.50 10.88
N THR A 464 -2.74 15.41 9.91
CA THR A 464 -1.77 16.50 9.93
C THR A 464 -2.48 17.77 10.36
N VAL A 465 -1.97 18.43 11.37
CA VAL A 465 -2.54 19.67 11.93
C VAL A 465 -1.67 20.86 11.56
N LEU A 466 -2.30 21.90 11.04
CA LEU A 466 -1.65 23.16 10.70
C LEU A 466 -2.46 24.32 11.25
N LEU A 467 -1.81 25.21 12.00
CA LEU A 467 -2.41 26.44 12.47
C LEU A 467 -1.81 27.62 11.70
N LEU A 468 -2.67 28.35 10.97
CA LEU A 468 -2.29 29.51 10.20
C LEU A 468 -2.79 30.79 10.88
N ASN A 469 -1.92 31.79 11.00
CA ASN A 469 -2.27 33.15 11.42
C ASN A 469 -2.31 34.04 10.18
N SER A 470 -3.47 34.64 9.91
CA SER A 470 -3.65 35.60 8.81
C SER A 470 -3.64 37.07 9.30
N GLY A 471 -3.25 37.31 10.55
CA GLY A 471 -3.27 38.63 11.19
C GLY A 471 -4.64 39.02 11.73
N THR A 472 -5.72 38.67 11.04
CA THR A 472 -7.12 38.95 11.41
C THR A 472 -7.87 37.72 11.92
N SER A 473 -7.34 36.55 11.70
CA SER A 473 -7.94 35.27 12.13
C SER A 473 -6.89 34.16 12.23
N TRP A 474 -7.20 33.18 13.06
CA TRP A 474 -6.48 31.92 13.17
C TRP A 474 -7.27 30.85 12.47
N ARG A 475 -6.62 30.07 11.62
CA ARG A 475 -7.26 28.98 10.88
C ARG A 475 -6.63 27.66 11.23
N LEU A 476 -7.45 26.75 11.73
CA LEU A 476 -7.07 25.38 12.01
C LEU A 476 -7.36 24.51 10.78
N ILE A 477 -6.33 23.86 10.25
CA ILE A 477 -6.43 22.96 9.11
C ILE A 477 -6.04 21.57 9.58
N THR A 478 -6.92 20.59 9.38
CA THR A 478 -6.68 19.20 9.72
C THR A 478 -6.80 18.34 8.47
N GLY A 479 -5.74 17.63 8.10
CA GLY A 479 -5.74 16.81 6.86
C GLY A 479 -6.08 17.60 5.59
N GLY A 480 -5.73 18.91 5.53
CA GLY A 480 -6.06 19.81 4.41
C GLY A 480 -7.46 20.42 4.48
N LEU A 481 -8.33 19.99 5.40
CA LEU A 481 -9.66 20.55 5.60
C LEU A 481 -9.62 21.69 6.60
N ASN A 482 -10.35 22.76 6.32
CA ASN A 482 -10.47 23.88 7.22
C ASN A 482 -11.53 23.54 8.28
N GLU A 483 -11.08 23.22 9.49
CA GLU A 483 -11.95 22.79 10.60
C GLU A 483 -12.52 23.98 11.38
N ALA A 484 -11.69 24.97 11.66
CA ALA A 484 -12.09 26.12 12.44
C ALA A 484 -11.39 27.41 11.99
N GLU A 485 -12.11 28.53 12.10
CA GLU A 485 -11.56 29.86 11.99
C GLU A 485 -11.88 30.65 13.26
N ILE A 486 -10.84 30.96 14.03
CA ILE A 486 -10.93 31.73 15.27
C ILE A 486 -10.57 33.19 14.97
N ARG A 487 -11.43 34.12 15.34
CA ARG A 487 -11.21 35.55 15.20
C ARG A 487 -11.13 36.22 16.56
N PRO A 488 -10.35 37.31 16.71
CA PRO A 488 -10.29 38.06 17.94
C PRO A 488 -11.70 38.54 18.39
N ALA A 489 -11.91 38.61 19.68
CA ALA A 489 -13.14 39.11 20.23
C ALA A 489 -13.44 40.53 19.71
N GLY A 490 -14.68 40.79 19.31
CA GLY A 490 -15.09 42.08 18.74
C GLY A 490 -14.94 42.22 17.22
N SER A 491 -14.35 41.27 16.53
CA SER A 491 -14.32 41.24 15.05
C SER A 491 -15.72 41.02 14.49
N ARG A 492 -16.06 41.71 13.38
CA ARG A 492 -17.34 41.50 12.70
C ARG A 492 -17.51 40.02 12.36
N PRO A 493 -18.69 39.42 12.59
CA PRO A 493 -18.96 38.08 12.17
C PRO A 493 -18.68 37.97 10.65
N GLY A 494 -17.73 37.15 10.24
CA GLY A 494 -17.62 36.75 8.83
C GLY A 494 -18.91 36.07 8.38
N GLN A 495 -19.03 35.81 7.07
CA GLN A 495 -20.13 34.99 6.53
C GLN A 495 -20.40 33.82 7.47
N ALA A 496 -21.68 33.70 7.88
CA ALA A 496 -22.11 32.83 8.96
C ALA A 496 -21.34 31.53 9.02
N ALA A 497 -20.51 31.40 10.02
CA ALA A 497 -19.73 30.17 10.18
C ALA A 497 -20.72 29.02 10.24
N THR A 498 -20.52 28.01 9.40
CA THR A 498 -21.34 26.80 9.37
C THR A 498 -21.54 26.24 10.78
N THR A 499 -20.52 26.34 11.63
CA THR A 499 -20.53 25.99 13.05
C THR A 499 -21.63 26.72 13.85
N ARG A 500 -21.88 28.01 13.59
CA ARG A 500 -22.96 28.77 14.27
C ARG A 500 -24.33 28.25 13.85
N TRP A 501 -24.51 27.95 12.55
CA TRP A 501 -25.78 27.40 12.08
C TRP A 501 -26.01 25.98 12.56
N LEU A 502 -24.97 25.16 12.65
CA LEU A 502 -25.06 23.81 13.22
C LEU A 502 -25.49 23.84 14.69
N ALA A 503 -25.08 24.87 15.46
CA ALA A 503 -25.51 25.06 16.84
C ALA A 503 -26.91 25.68 16.94
N LEU A 504 -27.25 26.66 16.09
CA LEU A 504 -28.51 27.40 16.17
C LEU A 504 -29.71 26.64 15.57
N LEU A 505 -29.52 25.91 14.46
CA LEU A 505 -30.63 25.21 13.81
C LEU A 505 -31.36 24.21 14.70
N PRO A 506 -30.69 23.35 15.49
CA PRO A 506 -31.39 22.48 16.43
C PRO A 506 -32.17 23.20 17.49
N ILE A 507 -31.62 24.32 18.01
CA ILE A 507 -32.28 25.18 19.03
C ILE A 507 -33.51 25.86 18.44
N LEU A 508 -33.39 26.39 17.21
CA LEU A 508 -34.52 27.03 16.52
C LEU A 508 -35.59 26.00 16.11
N ALA A 509 -35.17 24.78 15.75
CA ALA A 509 -36.11 23.71 15.40
C ALA A 509 -36.84 23.12 16.61
N ARG A 510 -36.24 23.20 17.80
CA ARG A 510 -36.84 22.76 19.08
C ARG A 510 -36.56 23.77 20.20
N PRO A 511 -37.25 24.93 20.22
CA PRO A 511 -37.02 25.98 21.19
C PRO A 511 -37.37 25.58 22.65
N GLU A 512 -38.11 24.49 22.80
CA GLU A 512 -38.54 23.95 24.12
C GLU A 512 -37.49 23.00 24.73
N SER A 513 -36.33 22.83 24.11
CA SER A 513 -35.29 21.95 24.64
C SER A 513 -34.63 22.55 25.87
N GLU A 514 -34.75 21.86 27.01
CA GLU A 514 -34.14 22.25 28.29
C GLU A 514 -32.64 21.95 28.37
N SER A 515 -32.12 21.08 27.49
CA SER A 515 -30.70 20.71 27.44
C SER A 515 -30.23 20.49 26.02
N VAL A 516 -29.01 20.95 25.74
CA VAL A 516 -28.34 20.77 24.44
C VAL A 516 -26.96 20.17 24.66
N LEU A 517 -26.66 19.06 23.97
CA LEU A 517 -25.32 18.49 23.93
C LEU A 517 -24.61 19.01 22.68
N LEU A 518 -23.54 19.76 22.87
CA LEU A 518 -22.65 20.20 21.80
C LEU A 518 -21.42 19.27 21.75
N VAL A 519 -21.22 18.59 20.63
CA VAL A 519 -20.04 17.77 20.38
C VAL A 519 -19.13 18.52 19.41
N GLY A 520 -17.99 18.97 19.90
CA GLY A 520 -17.02 19.78 19.16
C GLY A 520 -17.22 21.28 19.39
N LEU A 521 -16.15 21.94 19.82
CA LEU A 521 -16.07 23.39 20.06
C LEU A 521 -15.26 24.07 18.95
N GLY A 522 -15.50 23.69 17.69
CA GLY A 522 -14.81 24.27 16.55
C GLY A 522 -15.02 25.76 16.31
#